data_cd4661b32c4dc1a1f5ea1ee64cd6c393
#
_entry.id   cd4661b32c4dc1a1f5ea1ee64cd6c393
#
_cell.length_a   1.000
_cell.length_b   1.000
_cell.length_c   1.000
_cell.angle_alpha   90.00
_cell.angle_beta   90.00
_cell.angle_gamma   90.00
#
_symmetry.space_group_name_H-M   'P 1'
#
loop_
_entity.id
_entity.type
_entity.pdbx_description
1 polymer ?
#
loop_
_entity_poly.entity_id
_entity_poly.type
_entity_poly.pdbx_seq_one_letter_code
_entity_poly.pdbx_strand_id
1 'polypeptide(L)'
;MTTTWSTTSGIAERAYAIAKAGSLQAALDNGAIGKIIDVSLSEALVLGLLKQGVRTYFAIFGHGSTDIADVLRIYDEEGVTHTINCRNEVEMAHAATALRWTYGETPAVITSIGPGALQSMAA
;
A
#
# COMPACT_ATOMS: atom_id res chain seq x y z
N MET A 1 -2.97 2.77 -30.70
CA MET A 1 -2.92 2.18 -29.35
C MET A 1 -2.71 3.33 -28.37
N THR A 2 -3.77 3.81 -27.75
CA THR A 2 -3.68 4.79 -26.69
C THR A 2 -3.31 4.08 -25.40
N THR A 3 -2.06 4.26 -24.94
CA THR A 3 -1.65 3.89 -23.60
C THR A 3 -2.43 4.77 -22.62
N THR A 4 -3.53 4.28 -22.09
CA THR A 4 -4.20 4.93 -20.97
C THR A 4 -3.34 4.68 -19.73
N TRP A 5 -2.52 5.65 -19.40
CA TRP A 5 -1.86 5.70 -18.10
C TRP A 5 -2.95 5.63 -17.03
N SER A 6 -2.73 4.81 -16.00
CA SER A 6 -3.62 4.75 -14.85
C SER A 6 -3.83 6.18 -14.32
N THR A 7 -4.99 6.73 -14.59
CA THR A 7 -5.36 8.05 -14.09
C THR A 7 -5.73 7.92 -12.61
N THR A 8 -5.59 9.00 -11.85
CA THR A 8 -6.03 9.05 -10.44
C THR A 8 -7.47 8.58 -10.27
N SER A 9 -8.34 8.87 -11.24
CA SER A 9 -9.73 8.37 -11.25
C SER A 9 -9.80 6.84 -11.27
N GLY A 10 -9.01 6.19 -12.10
CA GLY A 10 -9.01 4.73 -12.16
C GLY A 10 -8.52 4.06 -10.87
N ILE A 11 -7.57 4.67 -10.16
CA ILE A 11 -7.11 4.20 -8.83
C ILE A 11 -8.25 4.29 -7.80
N ALA A 12 -8.94 5.43 -7.75
CA ALA A 12 -10.05 5.64 -6.83
C ALA A 12 -11.22 4.68 -7.09
N GLU A 13 -11.55 4.43 -8.35
CA GLU A 13 -12.59 3.47 -8.73
C GLU A 13 -12.24 2.05 -8.25
N ARG A 14 -11.00 1.62 -8.41
CA ARG A 14 -10.55 0.30 -7.95
C ARG A 14 -10.52 0.22 -6.42
N ALA A 15 -10.01 1.25 -5.74
CA ALA A 15 -10.03 1.31 -4.28
C ALA A 15 -11.46 1.20 -3.73
N TYR A 16 -12.38 1.98 -4.29
CA TYR A 16 -13.81 1.90 -3.94
C TYR A 16 -14.41 0.50 -4.20
N ALA A 17 -14.11 -0.11 -5.34
CA ALA A 17 -14.59 -1.45 -5.66
C ALA A 17 -14.09 -2.50 -4.66
N ILE A 18 -12.83 -2.41 -4.22
CA ILE A 18 -12.26 -3.29 -3.20
C ILE A 18 -12.92 -3.06 -1.85
N ALA A 19 -13.09 -1.80 -1.44
CA ALA A 19 -13.76 -1.44 -0.18
C ALA A 19 -15.17 -1.99 -0.14
N LYS A 20 -15.94 -1.79 -1.21
CA LYS A 20 -17.32 -2.27 -1.33
C LYS A 20 -17.43 -3.79 -1.33
N ALA A 21 -16.48 -4.48 -1.94
CA ALA A 21 -16.43 -5.95 -1.95
C ALA A 21 -15.91 -6.55 -0.63
N GLY A 22 -15.26 -5.75 0.21
CA GLY A 22 -14.68 -6.15 1.48
C GLY A 22 -13.25 -6.72 1.39
N SER A 23 -12.79 -7.08 0.19
CA SER A 23 -11.42 -7.51 -0.07
C SER A 23 -11.09 -7.46 -1.56
N LEU A 24 -9.79 -7.43 -1.88
CA LEU A 24 -9.34 -7.55 -3.28
C LEU A 24 -9.80 -8.86 -3.91
N GLN A 25 -9.71 -9.98 -3.19
CA GLN A 25 -10.14 -11.28 -3.72
C GLN A 25 -11.65 -11.27 -4.03
N ALA A 26 -12.47 -10.75 -3.15
CA ALA A 26 -13.92 -10.65 -3.39
C ALA A 26 -14.24 -9.74 -4.60
N ALA A 27 -13.50 -8.64 -4.78
CA ALA A 27 -13.65 -7.75 -5.93
C ALA A 27 -13.26 -8.43 -7.27
N LEU A 28 -12.26 -9.30 -7.24
CA LEU A 28 -11.87 -10.11 -8.40
C LEU A 28 -12.91 -11.20 -8.71
N ASP A 29 -13.40 -11.87 -7.68
CA ASP A 29 -14.34 -13.00 -7.82
C ASP A 29 -15.71 -12.55 -8.32
N ASN A 30 -16.17 -11.36 -7.89
CA ASN A 30 -17.45 -10.80 -8.34
C ASN A 30 -17.35 -9.98 -9.64
N GLY A 31 -16.15 -9.83 -10.19
CA GLY A 31 -15.91 -9.10 -11.43
C GLY A 31 -15.91 -7.57 -11.31
N ALA A 32 -15.94 -7.02 -10.09
CA ALA A 32 -15.85 -5.57 -9.85
C ALA A 32 -14.47 -5.02 -10.29
N ILE A 33 -13.46 -5.88 -10.27
CA ILE A 33 -12.13 -5.60 -10.85
C ILE A 33 -11.81 -6.69 -11.86
N GLY A 34 -11.32 -6.30 -13.03
CA GLY A 34 -10.90 -7.25 -14.07
C GLY A 34 -9.68 -8.06 -13.64
N LYS A 35 -9.57 -9.28 -14.13
CA LYS A 35 -8.40 -10.15 -13.88
C LYS A 35 -7.12 -9.63 -14.55
N ILE A 36 -7.27 -8.83 -15.59
CA ILE A 36 -6.19 -8.15 -16.31
C ILE A 36 -6.55 -6.67 -16.32
N ILE A 37 -5.69 -5.86 -15.75
CA ILE A 37 -5.88 -4.41 -15.60
C ILE A 37 -4.59 -3.68 -15.92
N ASP A 38 -4.73 -2.47 -16.46
CA ASP A 38 -3.61 -1.54 -16.65
C ASP A 38 -3.48 -0.66 -15.43
N VAL A 39 -2.36 -0.75 -14.74
CA VAL A 39 -2.08 0.01 -13.52
C VAL A 39 -0.63 0.51 -13.52
N SER A 40 -0.35 1.54 -12.74
CA SER A 40 1.03 1.96 -12.46
C SER A 40 1.78 0.90 -11.68
N LEU A 41 3.11 0.94 -11.74
CA LEU A 41 3.96 0.04 -10.94
C LEU A 41 3.67 0.19 -9.44
N SER A 42 3.48 1.42 -8.97
CA SER A 42 3.17 1.69 -7.56
C SER A 42 1.82 1.09 -7.13
N GLU A 43 0.80 1.19 -7.97
CA GLU A 43 -0.48 0.56 -7.69
C GLU A 43 -0.40 -0.97 -7.76
N ALA A 44 0.33 -1.52 -8.74
CA ALA A 44 0.54 -2.96 -8.85
C ALA A 44 1.21 -3.53 -7.58
N LEU A 45 2.15 -2.78 -6.99
CA LEU A 45 2.80 -3.16 -5.74
C LEU A 45 1.79 -3.19 -4.58
N VAL A 46 0.96 -2.17 -4.43
CA VAL A 46 -0.09 -2.12 -3.39
C VAL A 46 -1.09 -3.26 -3.56
N LEU A 47 -1.56 -3.50 -4.79
CA LEU A 47 -2.46 -4.62 -5.08
C LEU A 47 -1.82 -5.99 -4.79
N GLY A 48 -0.55 -6.16 -5.11
CA GLY A 48 0.21 -7.37 -4.82
C GLY A 48 0.35 -7.63 -3.31
N LEU A 49 0.58 -6.59 -2.54
CA LEU A 49 0.64 -6.65 -1.07
C LEU A 49 -0.75 -6.92 -0.47
N LEU A 50 -1.80 -6.28 -0.97
CA LEU A 50 -3.19 -6.56 -0.56
C LEU A 50 -3.57 -8.03 -0.82
N LYS A 51 -3.13 -8.60 -1.94
CA LYS A 51 -3.36 -10.02 -2.25
C LYS A 51 -2.70 -10.95 -1.24
N GLN A 52 -1.62 -10.52 -0.62
CA GLN A 52 -0.92 -11.23 0.45
C GLN A 52 -1.46 -10.92 1.85
N GLY A 53 -2.50 -10.10 1.95
CA GLY A 53 -3.12 -9.72 3.22
C GLY A 53 -2.43 -8.55 3.93
N VAL A 54 -1.49 -7.86 3.28
CA VAL A 54 -0.81 -6.69 3.85
C VAL A 54 -1.68 -5.46 3.61
N ARG A 55 -2.18 -4.88 4.71
CA ARG A 55 -3.06 -3.70 4.69
C ARG A 55 -2.50 -2.52 5.47
N THR A 56 -1.62 -2.78 6.43
CA THR A 56 -1.04 -1.75 7.30
C THR A 56 0.37 -1.40 6.83
N TYR A 57 0.63 -0.12 6.72
CA TYR A 57 1.89 0.43 6.25
C TYR A 57 2.43 1.38 7.31
N PHE A 58 3.64 1.12 7.79
CA PHE A 58 4.42 2.10 8.55
C PHE A 58 5.34 2.82 7.59
N ALA A 59 5.28 4.15 7.54
CA ALA A 59 5.92 4.88 6.47
C ALA A 59 6.64 6.14 6.92
N ILE A 60 7.77 6.39 6.29
CA ILE A 60 8.42 7.70 6.21
C ILE A 60 8.72 7.92 4.73
N PHE A 61 7.83 8.67 4.09
CA PHE A 61 7.94 8.94 2.67
C PHE A 61 9.05 9.95 2.38
N GLY A 62 9.65 9.81 1.23
CA GLY A 62 10.65 10.71 0.73
C GLY A 62 10.76 10.63 -0.78
N HIS A 63 11.82 11.18 -1.35
CA HIS A 63 11.97 11.36 -2.78
C HIS A 63 11.74 10.08 -3.61
N GLY A 64 12.14 8.92 -3.12
CA GLY A 64 12.00 7.64 -3.84
C GLY A 64 10.65 6.92 -3.62
N SER A 65 9.74 7.45 -2.81
CA SER A 65 8.49 6.76 -2.43
C SER A 65 7.22 7.62 -2.58
N THR A 66 7.30 8.75 -3.28
CA THR A 66 6.16 9.66 -3.46
C THR A 66 5.02 9.02 -4.26
N ASP A 67 5.33 8.28 -5.31
CA ASP A 67 4.30 7.66 -6.16
C ASP A 67 3.48 6.62 -5.39
N ILE A 68 4.12 5.82 -4.55
CA ILE A 68 3.40 4.86 -3.70
C ILE A 68 2.61 5.56 -2.59
N ALA A 69 3.11 6.71 -2.08
CA ALA A 69 2.38 7.51 -1.12
C ALA A 69 1.06 8.03 -1.69
N ASP A 70 1.05 8.49 -2.94
CA ASP A 70 -0.16 8.95 -3.62
C ASP A 70 -1.19 7.83 -3.80
N VAL A 71 -0.74 6.65 -4.17
CA VAL A 71 -1.61 5.47 -4.27
C VAL A 71 -2.19 5.11 -2.89
N LEU A 72 -1.34 4.98 -1.87
CA LEU A 72 -1.78 4.64 -0.52
C LEU A 72 -2.78 5.65 0.04
N ARG A 73 -2.58 6.95 -0.19
CA ARG A 73 -3.54 7.99 0.22
C ARG A 73 -4.95 7.68 -0.30
N ILE A 74 -5.09 7.33 -1.57
CA ILE A 74 -6.39 7.03 -2.18
C ILE A 74 -6.98 5.75 -1.58
N TYR A 75 -6.17 4.72 -1.38
CA TYR A 75 -6.62 3.46 -0.77
C TYR A 75 -6.97 3.60 0.71
N ASP A 76 -6.28 4.48 1.43
CA ASP A 76 -6.58 4.82 2.83
C ASP A 76 -7.91 5.58 2.95
N GLU A 77 -8.17 6.53 2.04
CA GLU A 77 -9.44 7.29 1.99
C GLU A 77 -10.65 6.35 1.84
N GLU A 78 -10.50 5.26 1.11
CA GLU A 78 -11.54 4.23 0.96
C GLU A 78 -11.52 3.15 2.06
N GLY A 79 -10.60 3.25 3.01
CA GLY A 79 -10.47 2.30 4.12
C GLY A 79 -9.94 0.91 3.72
N VAL A 80 -9.33 0.79 2.55
CA VAL A 80 -8.73 -0.47 2.05
C VAL A 80 -7.39 -0.73 2.71
N THR A 81 -6.57 0.31 2.84
CA THR A 81 -5.27 0.30 3.52
C THR A 81 -5.27 1.23 4.71
N HIS A 82 -4.23 1.14 5.51
CA HIS A 82 -4.00 2.03 6.65
C HIS A 82 -2.53 2.38 6.74
N THR A 83 -2.22 3.66 6.53
CA THR A 83 -0.85 4.17 6.54
C THR A 83 -0.58 4.98 7.80
N ILE A 84 0.44 4.58 8.53
CA ILE A 84 0.88 5.23 9.77
C ILE A 84 2.21 5.93 9.50
N ASN A 85 2.19 7.25 9.53
CA ASN A 85 3.40 8.04 9.40
C ASN A 85 4.20 8.03 10.70
N CYS A 86 5.47 7.68 10.62
CA CYS A 86 6.39 7.61 11.73
C CYS A 86 7.37 8.80 11.74
N ARG A 87 8.06 9.01 12.86
CA ARG A 87 9.00 10.12 13.02
C ARG A 87 10.43 9.75 12.69
N ASN A 88 10.79 8.49 12.88
CA ASN A 88 12.09 7.97 12.48
C ASN A 88 11.97 6.50 12.10
N GLU A 89 12.94 6.02 11.34
CA GLU A 89 12.92 4.71 10.72
C GLU A 89 13.18 3.58 11.73
N VAL A 90 13.88 3.84 12.81
CA VAL A 90 14.12 2.84 13.87
C VAL A 90 12.81 2.57 14.64
N GLU A 91 12.09 3.62 15.06
CA GLU A 91 10.77 3.48 15.67
C GLU A 91 9.78 2.77 14.74
N MET A 92 9.81 3.12 13.47
CA MET A 92 8.97 2.53 12.44
C MET A 92 9.16 1.02 12.34
N ALA A 93 10.40 0.55 12.26
CA ALA A 93 10.72 -0.87 12.19
C ALA A 93 10.34 -1.61 13.48
N HIS A 94 10.57 -1.02 14.64
CA HIS A 94 10.12 -1.58 15.92
C HIS A 94 8.59 -1.64 16.03
N ALA A 95 7.87 -0.62 15.57
CA ALA A 95 6.40 -0.62 15.55
C ALA A 95 5.86 -1.74 14.65
N ALA A 96 6.46 -1.95 13.48
CA ALA A 96 6.10 -3.03 12.58
C ALA A 96 6.34 -4.40 13.23
N THR A 97 7.47 -4.60 13.90
CA THR A 97 7.79 -5.81 14.64
C THR A 97 6.80 -6.06 15.78
N ALA A 98 6.46 -5.01 16.54
CA ALA A 98 5.50 -5.10 17.64
C ALA A 98 4.10 -5.49 17.15
N LEU A 99 3.64 -4.90 16.04
CA LEU A 99 2.35 -5.27 15.44
C LEU A 99 2.32 -6.76 15.06
N ARG A 100 3.39 -7.25 14.44
CA ARG A 100 3.50 -8.66 14.08
C ARG A 100 3.47 -9.59 15.31
N TRP A 101 4.21 -9.25 16.34
CA TRP A 101 4.29 -10.08 17.54
C TRP A 101 3.02 -10.07 18.38
N THR A 102 2.37 -8.91 18.48
CA THR A 102 1.19 -8.74 19.33
C THR A 102 -0.09 -9.25 18.68
N TYR A 103 -0.27 -8.97 17.40
CA TYR A 103 -1.53 -9.23 16.68
C TYR A 103 -1.41 -10.25 15.56
N GLY A 104 -0.20 -10.73 15.25
CA GLY A 104 0.02 -11.64 14.13
C GLY A 104 -0.13 -10.98 12.74
N GLU A 105 -0.38 -9.68 12.69
CA GLU A 105 -0.53 -8.92 11.46
C GLU A 105 0.82 -8.65 10.82
N THR A 106 0.93 -8.83 9.51
CA THR A 106 2.15 -8.52 8.76
C THR A 106 2.00 -7.14 8.10
N PRO A 107 2.66 -6.10 8.61
CA PRO A 107 2.68 -4.79 7.97
C PRO A 107 3.77 -4.70 6.89
N ALA A 108 3.67 -3.68 6.04
CA ALA A 108 4.76 -3.21 5.23
C ALA A 108 5.47 -2.04 5.90
N VAL A 109 6.76 -1.91 5.66
CA VAL A 109 7.57 -0.75 6.07
C VAL A 109 8.03 -0.04 4.81
N ILE A 110 7.76 1.26 4.73
CA ILE A 110 8.16 2.11 3.61
C ILE A 110 9.11 3.17 4.09
N THR A 111 10.31 3.17 3.53
CA THR A 111 11.33 4.19 3.79
C THR A 111 11.56 5.04 2.55
N SER A 112 12.22 6.17 2.73
CA SER A 112 12.90 6.86 1.65
C SER A 112 14.17 6.11 1.25
N ILE A 113 14.88 6.62 0.27
CA ILE A 113 16.13 6.05 -0.23
C ILE A 113 17.31 6.33 0.72
N GLY A 114 18.42 5.57 0.55
CA GLY A 114 19.71 5.82 1.20
C GLY A 114 19.64 5.72 2.74
N PRO A 115 20.00 6.81 3.47
CA PRO A 115 20.14 6.78 4.92
C PRO A 115 18.87 6.33 5.66
N GLY A 116 17.68 6.67 5.16
CA GLY A 116 16.40 6.26 5.75
C GLY A 116 16.25 4.73 5.75
N ALA A 117 16.50 4.10 4.62
CA ALA A 117 16.46 2.63 4.52
C ALA A 117 17.49 1.97 5.43
N LEU A 118 18.72 2.52 5.51
CA LEU A 118 19.77 2.00 6.39
C LEU A 118 19.42 2.13 7.88
N GLN A 119 18.76 3.21 8.29
CA GLN A 119 18.33 3.39 9.68
C GLN A 119 17.31 2.33 10.11
N SER A 120 16.39 1.94 9.24
CA SER A 120 15.41 0.90 9.56
C SER A 120 16.06 -0.47 9.81
N MET A 121 17.25 -0.72 9.27
CA MET A 121 18.00 -1.96 9.48
C MET A 121 18.64 -2.04 10.87
N ALA A 122 18.73 -0.93 11.62
CA ALA A 122 19.25 -0.91 12.99
C ALA A 122 18.23 -1.44 14.03
N ALA A 123 17.01 -1.65 13.63
CA ALA A 123 15.95 -2.24 14.44
C ALA A 123 15.79 -3.72 14.08
#